data_f9d2672ea75c27c0d9acdee5dd700e5b
#
_entry.id   f9d2672ea75c27c0d9acdee5dd700e5b
#
_cell.length_a   1.000
_cell.length_b   1.000
_cell.length_c   1.000
_cell.angle_alpha   90.00
_cell.angle_beta   90.00
_cell.angle_gamma   90.00
#
_symmetry.space_group_name_H-M   'P 1'
#
loop_
_entity.id
_entity.type
_entity.pdbx_description
1 polymer ?
#
loop_
_entity_poly.entity_id
_entity_poly.type
_entity_poly.pdbx_seq_one_letter_code
_entity_poly.pdbx_strand_id
1 'polypeptide(L)'
;MYIEKINGPEDVKKLSNDELTSLAAEMRQALLKRASIHGGHFGPNFGMVEATIALHYVFESPKDKFVFDVSHQTYPHKMLTGRKDAYLYKEHYDDVSGYSNPEESDHDHFVIGHTSTSISLACGLAKGRDVRGESGNVIAIIGDGSLSGGEALEGLDFASELQSNLIIVVNDNDMSIAENHGGLYQNLKLLRETNGQAECNLFKAMGLDYVYVHAGNDIPALIKAFESVKDSVKPVVVHIRTLKGKGYKLAETHKEEWHWHLPFDIETGEVIADFGGEDYSSVTCDYLMKKMKEDPSVVTITSATPTVMGFTEDKRKEAGRQFVDVGIAEETAVALASGIAKSGGKPVYGVYSTFIQRTYDQLAQDLCVNGNPATILTFSASIYGMNDVTHLGIYDIPMMANIPGLVYLAPTTKEEYLAMLDWSIAQTEHPVAIRVPGGAFVSDGKAVTKDFSKLNKYEITKQGSKVAIIGLGSFYGLGEEAAEALKEATGIEATIINPYYITGLDEAMLEDLKANHDVVITLEDGILDGGFGEKITRFYGASDMKVLNFGIKKEFLDRYDVNDVLKDNHLTVEQIVDDVKKCL
;
A
#
# COMPACT_ATOMS: atom_id res chain seq x y z
N MET A 1 36.28 -0.10 -9.28
CA MET A 1 35.09 -1.03 -9.25
C MET A 1 34.44 -1.04 -10.63
N TYR A 2 33.76 -2.12 -11.01
CA TYR A 2 33.05 -2.18 -12.29
C TYR A 2 31.83 -1.25 -12.28
N ILE A 3 31.07 -1.22 -11.17
CA ILE A 3 29.86 -0.37 -11.06
C ILE A 3 30.14 1.12 -11.31
N GLU A 4 31.30 1.62 -10.92
CA GLU A 4 31.67 3.03 -11.17
C GLU A 4 31.78 3.34 -12.66
N LYS A 5 32.09 2.32 -13.50
CA LYS A 5 32.28 2.46 -14.96
C LYS A 5 30.97 2.32 -15.73
N ILE A 6 29.88 1.84 -15.09
CA ILE A 6 28.57 1.69 -15.72
C ILE A 6 27.85 3.04 -15.72
N ASN A 7 27.63 3.63 -16.88
CA ASN A 7 26.84 4.85 -17.06
C ASN A 7 25.52 4.58 -17.76
N GLY A 8 25.37 3.41 -18.39
CA GLY A 8 24.16 2.97 -19.05
C GLY A 8 24.21 1.47 -19.38
N PRO A 9 23.10 0.88 -19.86
CA PRO A 9 23.02 -0.53 -20.18
C PRO A 9 24.05 -1.02 -21.21
N GLU A 10 24.46 -0.15 -22.12
CA GLU A 10 25.47 -0.46 -23.14
C GLU A 10 26.86 -0.76 -22.54
N ASP A 11 27.15 -0.27 -21.33
CA ASP A 11 28.41 -0.58 -20.64
C ASP A 11 28.37 -2.00 -20.06
N VAL A 12 27.18 -2.46 -19.61
CA VAL A 12 26.99 -3.84 -19.12
C VAL A 12 27.32 -4.86 -20.20
N LYS A 13 26.93 -4.59 -21.46
CA LYS A 13 27.14 -5.48 -22.61
C LYS A 13 28.61 -5.67 -23.01
N LYS A 14 29.50 -4.81 -22.54
CA LYS A 14 30.95 -4.87 -22.80
C LYS A 14 31.69 -5.80 -21.85
N LEU A 15 31.03 -6.24 -20.77
CA LEU A 15 31.65 -7.04 -19.72
C LEU A 15 31.63 -8.53 -20.05
N SER A 16 32.73 -9.22 -19.69
CA SER A 16 32.79 -10.69 -19.70
C SER A 16 31.94 -11.29 -18.55
N ASN A 17 31.68 -12.59 -18.60
CA ASN A 17 30.93 -13.30 -17.55
C ASN A 17 31.54 -13.14 -16.15
N ASP A 18 32.87 -13.17 -16.04
CA ASP A 18 33.57 -12.99 -14.75
C ASP A 18 33.43 -11.56 -14.25
N GLU A 19 33.46 -10.58 -15.15
CA GLU A 19 33.26 -9.17 -14.82
C GLU A 19 31.81 -8.89 -14.44
N LEU A 20 30.82 -9.50 -15.08
CA LEU A 20 29.40 -9.42 -14.71
C LEU A 20 29.17 -10.01 -13.32
N THR A 21 29.83 -11.12 -12.98
CA THR A 21 29.78 -11.71 -11.63
C THR A 21 30.36 -10.76 -10.58
N SER A 22 31.47 -10.11 -10.92
CA SER A 22 32.10 -9.12 -10.05
C SER A 22 31.22 -7.89 -9.89
N LEU A 23 30.58 -7.41 -10.97
CA LEU A 23 29.60 -6.33 -10.95
C LEU A 23 28.43 -6.65 -10.00
N ALA A 24 27.89 -7.86 -10.07
CA ALA A 24 26.80 -8.29 -9.18
C ALA A 24 27.19 -8.24 -7.69
N ALA A 25 28.42 -8.63 -7.36
CA ALA A 25 28.94 -8.55 -6.00
C ALA A 25 29.10 -7.10 -5.53
N GLU A 26 29.63 -6.22 -6.38
CA GLU A 26 29.79 -4.79 -6.08
C GLU A 26 28.43 -4.10 -5.89
N MET A 27 27.45 -4.39 -6.73
CA MET A 27 26.08 -3.86 -6.61
C MET A 27 25.46 -4.28 -5.27
N ARG A 28 25.60 -5.54 -4.84
CA ARG A 28 25.08 -5.98 -3.53
C ARG A 28 25.76 -5.27 -2.36
N GLN A 29 27.05 -5.04 -2.43
CA GLN A 29 27.75 -4.29 -1.38
C GLN A 29 27.23 -2.84 -1.28
N ALA A 30 27.01 -2.19 -2.42
CA ALA A 30 26.43 -0.85 -2.45
C ALA A 30 25.00 -0.84 -1.88
N LEU A 31 24.16 -1.78 -2.28
CA LEU A 31 22.79 -1.95 -1.76
C LEU A 31 22.79 -2.20 -0.25
N LEU A 32 23.70 -3.07 0.25
CA LEU A 32 23.79 -3.36 1.69
C LEU A 32 24.18 -2.11 2.49
N LYS A 33 25.19 -1.38 2.01
CA LYS A 33 25.64 -0.14 2.65
C LYS A 33 24.53 0.91 2.67
N ARG A 34 23.84 1.12 1.52
CA ARG A 34 22.74 2.07 1.46
C ARG A 34 21.59 1.66 2.39
N ALA A 35 21.15 0.40 2.33
CA ALA A 35 20.05 -0.09 3.16
C ALA A 35 20.34 0.01 4.66
N SER A 36 21.59 -0.23 5.09
CA SER A 36 21.99 -0.11 6.50
C SER A 36 21.89 1.32 7.05
N ILE A 37 21.98 2.33 6.18
CA ILE A 37 21.97 3.75 6.55
C ILE A 37 20.60 4.39 6.31
N HIS A 38 19.95 4.04 5.18
CA HIS A 38 18.72 4.69 4.70
C HIS A 38 17.46 3.82 4.90
N GLY A 39 17.61 2.49 5.01
CA GLY A 39 16.49 1.55 4.97
C GLY A 39 15.95 1.32 3.55
N GLY A 40 14.77 0.71 3.46
CA GLY A 40 14.05 0.47 2.21
C GLY A 40 13.84 -1.02 1.89
N HIS A 41 13.40 -1.31 0.66
CA HIS A 41 13.16 -2.69 0.21
C HIS A 41 14.47 -3.44 0.05
N PHE A 42 14.65 -4.50 0.83
CA PHE A 42 15.91 -5.23 0.93
C PHE A 42 15.90 -6.53 0.14
N GLY A 43 15.16 -7.53 0.62
CA GLY A 43 15.16 -8.89 0.07
C GLY A 43 14.85 -8.98 -1.42
N PRO A 44 13.82 -8.26 -1.94
CA PRO A 44 13.48 -8.26 -3.36
C PRO A 44 14.63 -7.77 -4.25
N ASN A 45 15.31 -6.69 -3.86
CA ASN A 45 16.42 -6.14 -4.64
C ASN A 45 17.64 -7.06 -4.68
N PHE A 46 17.99 -7.67 -3.54
CA PHE A 46 19.11 -8.60 -3.46
C PHE A 46 18.89 -9.88 -4.28
N GLY A 47 17.64 -10.33 -4.38
CA GLY A 47 17.27 -11.48 -5.19
C GLY A 47 17.36 -11.23 -6.69
N MET A 48 17.16 -9.98 -7.13
CA MET A 48 17.04 -9.62 -8.54
C MET A 48 18.31 -9.09 -9.21
N VAL A 49 19.45 -9.00 -8.51
CA VAL A 49 20.68 -8.41 -9.06
C VAL A 49 21.13 -9.10 -10.35
N GLU A 50 21.29 -10.43 -10.35
CA GLU A 50 21.74 -11.17 -11.53
C GLU A 50 20.71 -11.13 -12.66
N ALA A 51 19.43 -11.25 -12.34
CA ALA A 51 18.37 -11.20 -13.34
C ALA A 51 18.34 -9.83 -14.03
N THR A 52 18.50 -8.74 -13.27
CA THR A 52 18.53 -7.39 -13.82
C THR A 52 19.77 -7.15 -14.69
N ILE A 53 20.95 -7.64 -14.28
CA ILE A 53 22.18 -7.58 -15.10
C ILE A 53 21.95 -8.34 -16.42
N ALA A 54 21.40 -9.56 -16.38
CA ALA A 54 21.17 -10.36 -17.55
C ALA A 54 20.12 -9.73 -18.50
N LEU A 55 19.06 -9.11 -17.96
CA LEU A 55 18.08 -8.35 -18.74
C LEU A 55 18.77 -7.22 -19.51
N HIS A 56 19.58 -6.39 -18.84
CA HIS A 56 20.29 -5.29 -19.50
C HIS A 56 21.41 -5.74 -20.43
N TYR A 57 21.96 -6.95 -20.21
CA TYR A 57 22.94 -7.55 -21.13
C TYR A 57 22.29 -7.99 -22.45
N VAL A 58 21.10 -8.59 -22.41
CA VAL A 58 20.42 -9.16 -23.57
C VAL A 58 19.58 -8.14 -24.34
N PHE A 59 18.81 -7.32 -23.64
CA PHE A 59 17.83 -6.42 -24.25
C PHE A 59 18.37 -4.99 -24.41
N GLU A 60 17.71 -4.19 -25.25
CA GLU A 60 18.12 -2.84 -25.66
C GLU A 60 17.24 -1.77 -24.98
N SER A 61 17.31 -1.65 -23.64
CA SER A 61 16.57 -0.59 -22.94
C SER A 61 17.13 0.80 -23.27
N PRO A 62 16.29 1.85 -23.52
CA PRO A 62 14.84 1.90 -23.35
C PRO A 62 14.02 1.49 -24.60
N LYS A 63 14.66 1.07 -25.70
CA LYS A 63 13.95 0.59 -26.89
C LYS A 63 13.12 -0.67 -26.56
N ASP A 64 13.75 -1.66 -25.94
CA ASP A 64 13.06 -2.77 -25.31
C ASP A 64 12.53 -2.30 -23.95
N LYS A 65 11.24 -2.52 -23.68
CA LYS A 65 10.54 -1.90 -22.55
C LYS A 65 10.39 -2.86 -21.39
N PHE A 66 10.87 -2.46 -20.22
CA PHE A 66 10.73 -3.21 -18.98
C PHE A 66 9.57 -2.65 -18.14
N VAL A 67 8.71 -3.52 -17.64
CA VAL A 67 7.63 -3.19 -16.71
C VAL A 67 7.81 -4.04 -15.45
N PHE A 68 8.30 -3.43 -14.40
CA PHE A 68 8.52 -4.09 -13.12
C PHE A 68 7.25 -4.02 -12.27
N ASP A 69 6.72 -5.18 -11.89
CA ASP A 69 5.56 -5.27 -10.99
C ASP A 69 5.93 -4.71 -9.60
N VAL A 70 5.04 -3.97 -8.95
CA VAL A 70 5.33 -3.20 -7.73
C VAL A 70 6.47 -2.21 -7.94
N SER A 71 7.48 -2.60 -8.64
CA SER A 71 8.76 -1.92 -8.95
C SER A 71 9.70 -1.66 -7.76
N HIS A 72 9.37 -2.16 -6.57
CA HIS A 72 10.22 -2.06 -5.37
C HIS A 72 11.55 -2.83 -5.47
N GLN A 73 11.71 -3.69 -6.48
CA GLN A 73 12.93 -4.44 -6.80
C GLN A 73 13.79 -3.79 -7.89
N THR A 74 13.56 -2.51 -8.19
CA THR A 74 14.23 -1.78 -9.30
C THR A 74 15.55 -1.14 -8.92
N TYR A 75 16.06 -1.28 -7.71
CA TYR A 75 17.35 -0.66 -7.34
C TYR A 75 18.50 -1.12 -8.25
N PRO A 76 18.66 -2.42 -8.56
CA PRO A 76 19.66 -2.86 -9.54
C PRO A 76 19.43 -2.25 -10.93
N HIS A 77 18.18 -2.10 -11.38
CA HIS A 77 17.83 -1.46 -12.64
C HIS A 77 18.27 0.02 -12.65
N LYS A 78 17.96 0.77 -11.60
CA LYS A 78 18.37 2.17 -11.44
C LYS A 78 19.90 2.33 -11.46
N MET A 79 20.61 1.42 -10.78
CA MET A 79 22.08 1.42 -10.79
C MET A 79 22.67 1.24 -12.19
N LEU A 80 22.03 0.47 -13.06
CA LEU A 80 22.50 0.19 -14.43
C LEU A 80 22.02 1.20 -15.46
N THR A 81 21.10 2.10 -15.10
CA THR A 81 20.46 3.08 -15.99
C THR A 81 20.77 4.52 -15.60
N GLY A 82 22.02 4.79 -15.18
CA GLY A 82 22.54 6.13 -14.95
C GLY A 82 22.32 6.70 -13.56
N ARG A 83 21.67 5.98 -12.65
CA ARG A 83 21.33 6.46 -11.29
C ARG A 83 22.16 5.78 -10.19
N LYS A 84 23.32 5.21 -10.51
CA LYS A 84 24.17 4.49 -9.56
C LYS A 84 24.62 5.33 -8.37
N ASP A 85 24.79 6.64 -8.55
CA ASP A 85 25.30 7.54 -7.51
C ASP A 85 24.35 7.58 -6.30
N ALA A 86 23.03 7.43 -6.53
CA ALA A 86 22.03 7.28 -5.49
C ALA A 86 22.16 5.99 -4.64
N TYR A 87 23.07 5.11 -4.99
CA TYR A 87 23.36 3.87 -4.25
C TYR A 87 24.81 3.81 -3.76
N LEU A 88 25.71 4.59 -4.34
CA LEU A 88 27.12 4.60 -4.00
C LEU A 88 27.49 5.66 -2.96
N TYR A 89 26.84 6.83 -3.03
CA TYR A 89 27.20 8.02 -2.26
C TYR A 89 26.03 8.47 -1.38
N LYS A 90 26.28 8.66 -0.08
CA LYS A 90 25.26 8.96 0.93
C LYS A 90 24.49 10.25 0.63
N GLU A 91 25.16 11.26 0.12
CA GLU A 91 24.59 12.55 -0.25
C GLU A 91 23.56 12.49 -1.39
N HIS A 92 23.50 11.36 -2.12
CA HIS A 92 22.60 11.11 -3.25
C HIS A 92 21.51 10.09 -2.97
N TYR A 93 21.41 9.54 -1.73
CA TYR A 93 20.48 8.46 -1.42
C TYR A 93 19.01 8.83 -1.64
N ASP A 94 18.67 10.12 -1.54
CA ASP A 94 17.31 10.65 -1.71
C ASP A 94 17.03 11.16 -3.14
N ASP A 95 18.01 11.11 -4.05
CA ASP A 95 17.83 11.59 -5.42
C ASP A 95 16.90 10.72 -6.27
N VAL A 96 16.59 9.50 -5.80
CA VAL A 96 15.72 8.55 -6.49
C VAL A 96 14.64 8.02 -5.56
N SER A 97 13.46 7.73 -6.14
CA SER A 97 12.39 7.05 -5.42
C SER A 97 12.70 5.57 -5.19
N GLY A 98 11.96 4.94 -4.29
CA GLY A 98 12.03 3.49 -4.06
C GLY A 98 11.36 2.64 -5.15
N TYR A 99 10.75 3.29 -6.16
CA TYR A 99 9.94 2.67 -7.21
C TYR A 99 10.35 3.18 -8.60
N SER A 100 9.84 2.53 -9.65
CA SER A 100 9.99 2.99 -11.03
C SER A 100 9.36 4.37 -11.19
N ASN A 101 10.08 5.29 -11.83
CA ASN A 101 9.61 6.66 -12.07
C ASN A 101 10.11 7.22 -13.41
N PRO A 102 9.21 7.44 -14.39
CA PRO A 102 9.56 8.02 -15.69
C PRO A 102 10.17 9.42 -15.60
N GLU A 103 9.95 10.17 -14.53
CA GLU A 103 10.58 11.49 -14.35
C GLU A 103 12.08 11.39 -14.02
N GLU A 104 12.52 10.23 -13.50
CA GLU A 104 13.93 9.98 -13.22
C GLU A 104 14.70 9.48 -14.43
N SER A 105 14.06 8.73 -15.34
CA SER A 105 14.77 8.06 -16.45
C SER A 105 13.83 7.58 -17.54
N ASP A 106 14.26 7.71 -18.82
CA ASP A 106 13.57 7.13 -19.98
C ASP A 106 13.52 5.58 -19.97
N HIS A 107 14.29 4.94 -19.09
CA HIS A 107 14.27 3.49 -18.91
C HIS A 107 13.09 3.00 -18.05
N ASP A 108 12.42 3.91 -17.33
CA ASP A 108 11.23 3.65 -16.52
C ASP A 108 10.00 4.09 -17.34
N HIS A 109 8.99 3.25 -17.47
CA HIS A 109 7.83 3.54 -18.32
C HIS A 109 6.57 3.90 -17.57
N PHE A 110 6.48 3.52 -16.29
CA PHE A 110 5.33 3.77 -15.41
C PHE A 110 5.80 4.05 -13.99
N VAL A 111 5.04 4.86 -13.26
CA VAL A 111 5.10 4.89 -11.80
C VAL A 111 4.25 3.71 -11.30
N ILE A 112 4.86 2.75 -10.63
CA ILE A 112 4.19 1.55 -10.13
C ILE A 112 4.61 1.34 -8.67
N GLY A 113 3.65 1.06 -7.80
CA GLY A 113 3.90 0.65 -6.41
C GLY A 113 2.90 -0.41 -5.95
N HIS A 114 1.76 -0.52 -6.63
CA HIS A 114 0.80 -1.60 -6.40
C HIS A 114 1.19 -2.86 -7.18
N THR A 115 0.85 -4.01 -6.61
CA THR A 115 1.14 -5.34 -7.17
C THR A 115 0.26 -5.69 -8.37
N SER A 116 0.65 -6.70 -9.13
CA SER A 116 -0.20 -7.44 -10.09
C SER A 116 -0.53 -6.72 -11.40
N THR A 117 0.01 -5.50 -11.63
CA THR A 117 -0.35 -4.65 -12.77
C THR A 117 0.57 -4.79 -13.96
N SER A 118 1.80 -5.31 -13.78
CA SER A 118 2.86 -5.27 -14.79
C SER A 118 2.51 -6.00 -16.09
N ILE A 119 1.80 -7.12 -16.00
CA ILE A 119 1.44 -7.92 -17.18
C ILE A 119 0.45 -7.16 -18.04
N SER A 120 -0.61 -6.61 -17.45
CA SER A 120 -1.62 -5.81 -18.15
C SER A 120 -1.01 -4.57 -18.81
N LEU A 121 -0.15 -3.83 -18.07
CA LEU A 121 0.57 -2.67 -18.61
C LEU A 121 1.50 -3.05 -19.77
N ALA A 122 2.21 -4.18 -19.66
CA ALA A 122 3.07 -4.68 -20.71
C ALA A 122 2.27 -5.14 -21.94
N CYS A 123 1.11 -5.77 -21.76
CA CYS A 123 0.17 -6.07 -22.85
C CYS A 123 -0.23 -4.80 -23.59
N GLY A 124 -0.53 -3.74 -22.85
CA GLY A 124 -0.85 -2.42 -23.42
C GLY A 124 0.31 -1.83 -24.26
N LEU A 125 1.56 -1.92 -23.72
CA LEU A 125 2.76 -1.47 -24.45
C LEU A 125 3.00 -2.29 -25.73
N ALA A 126 2.85 -3.63 -25.66
CA ALA A 126 3.00 -4.52 -26.81
C ALA A 126 1.95 -4.19 -27.89
N LYS A 127 0.69 -4.05 -27.49
CA LYS A 127 -0.38 -3.66 -28.41
C LYS A 127 -0.15 -2.29 -29.03
N GLY A 128 0.25 -1.29 -28.24
CA GLY A 128 0.57 0.05 -28.70
C GLY A 128 1.73 0.07 -29.70
N ARG A 129 2.79 -0.70 -29.45
CA ARG A 129 3.90 -0.92 -30.40
C ARG A 129 3.40 -1.51 -31.72
N ASP A 130 2.60 -2.56 -31.66
CA ASP A 130 2.13 -3.30 -32.85
C ASP A 130 1.26 -2.44 -33.76
N VAL A 131 0.32 -1.68 -33.20
CA VAL A 131 -0.57 -0.83 -34.02
C VAL A 131 0.17 0.36 -34.64
N ARG A 132 1.31 0.76 -34.09
CA ARG A 132 2.21 1.77 -34.69
C ARG A 132 3.20 1.18 -35.69
N GLY A 133 3.24 -0.16 -35.86
CA GLY A 133 4.22 -0.84 -36.71
C GLY A 133 5.67 -0.70 -36.22
N GLU A 134 5.86 -0.47 -34.91
CA GLU A 134 7.17 -0.38 -34.29
C GLU A 134 7.70 -1.76 -33.89
N SER A 135 8.99 -1.85 -33.60
CA SER A 135 9.67 -3.07 -33.17
C SER A 135 10.33 -2.86 -31.79
N GLY A 136 10.65 -3.96 -31.12
CA GLY A 136 11.29 -4.01 -29.82
C GLY A 136 10.59 -5.03 -28.92
N ASN A 137 11.29 -5.51 -27.91
CA ASN A 137 10.72 -6.43 -26.93
C ASN A 137 9.94 -5.67 -25.84
N VAL A 138 8.90 -6.30 -25.33
CA VAL A 138 8.21 -5.82 -24.11
C VAL A 138 8.33 -6.91 -23.07
N ILE A 139 8.85 -6.54 -21.91
CA ILE A 139 9.18 -7.48 -20.84
C ILE A 139 8.45 -7.06 -19.56
N ALA A 140 7.51 -7.89 -19.09
CA ALA A 140 6.92 -7.78 -17.76
C ALA A 140 7.77 -8.57 -16.77
N ILE A 141 8.11 -8.00 -15.63
CA ILE A 141 8.84 -8.66 -14.54
C ILE A 141 7.92 -8.69 -13.32
N ILE A 142 7.47 -9.89 -12.93
CA ILE A 142 6.51 -10.06 -11.83
C ILE A 142 7.03 -11.09 -10.82
N GLY A 143 6.87 -10.75 -9.52
CA GLY A 143 7.14 -11.69 -8.43
C GLY A 143 6.04 -12.73 -8.28
N ASP A 144 6.41 -13.90 -7.75
CA ASP A 144 5.46 -14.99 -7.47
C ASP A 144 4.31 -14.55 -6.55
N GLY A 145 4.58 -13.73 -5.52
CA GLY A 145 3.55 -13.17 -4.65
C GLY A 145 2.48 -12.38 -5.40
N SER A 146 2.88 -11.57 -6.38
CA SER A 146 1.97 -10.72 -7.17
C SER A 146 1.10 -11.49 -8.17
N LEU A 147 1.44 -12.73 -8.49
CA LEU A 147 0.64 -13.56 -9.38
C LEU A 147 -0.73 -13.96 -8.82
N SER A 148 -0.94 -13.85 -7.51
CA SER A 148 -2.24 -14.15 -6.89
C SER A 148 -3.27 -13.03 -7.08
N GLY A 149 -2.86 -11.84 -7.50
CA GLY A 149 -3.78 -10.74 -7.78
C GLY A 149 -4.64 -11.00 -9.02
N GLY A 150 -5.93 -10.64 -8.95
CA GLY A 150 -6.89 -10.84 -10.05
C GLY A 150 -6.40 -10.26 -11.36
N GLU A 151 -5.92 -9.01 -11.36
CA GLU A 151 -5.41 -8.34 -12.55
C GLU A 151 -4.21 -9.06 -13.20
N ALA A 152 -3.34 -9.70 -12.40
CA ALA A 152 -2.23 -10.49 -12.95
C ALA A 152 -2.73 -11.73 -13.70
N LEU A 153 -3.75 -12.41 -13.16
CA LEU A 153 -4.38 -13.57 -13.81
C LEU A 153 -5.14 -13.15 -15.07
N GLU A 154 -5.89 -12.05 -15.03
CA GLU A 154 -6.55 -11.46 -16.20
C GLU A 154 -5.54 -11.04 -17.26
N GLY A 155 -4.41 -10.44 -16.84
CA GLY A 155 -3.30 -10.09 -17.74
C GLY A 155 -2.66 -11.30 -18.41
N LEU A 156 -2.47 -12.41 -17.69
CA LEU A 156 -1.97 -13.68 -18.25
C LEU A 156 -2.95 -14.29 -19.27
N ASP A 157 -4.25 -14.26 -18.95
CA ASP A 157 -5.30 -14.74 -19.87
C ASP A 157 -5.30 -13.93 -21.16
N PHE A 158 -5.34 -12.61 -21.06
CA PHE A 158 -5.30 -11.71 -22.21
C PHE A 158 -3.98 -11.80 -23.00
N ALA A 159 -2.84 -12.03 -22.32
CA ALA A 159 -1.55 -12.16 -22.98
C ALA A 159 -1.57 -13.25 -24.06
N SER A 160 -2.30 -14.34 -23.85
CA SER A 160 -2.41 -15.44 -24.82
C SER A 160 -3.04 -15.03 -26.15
N GLU A 161 -3.88 -13.99 -26.14
CA GLU A 161 -4.56 -13.44 -27.34
C GLU A 161 -3.69 -12.46 -28.14
N LEU A 162 -2.58 -11.95 -27.59
CA LEU A 162 -1.79 -10.88 -28.23
C LEU A 162 -1.14 -11.32 -29.54
N GLN A 163 -0.79 -12.59 -29.73
CA GLN A 163 -0.10 -13.13 -30.91
C GLN A 163 1.10 -12.25 -31.35
N SER A 164 1.84 -11.72 -30.37
CA SER A 164 2.93 -10.78 -30.54
C SER A 164 4.02 -10.96 -29.50
N ASN A 165 5.12 -10.23 -29.63
CA ASN A 165 6.20 -10.26 -28.66
C ASN A 165 5.78 -9.70 -27.31
N LEU A 166 5.77 -10.56 -26.31
CA LEU A 166 5.67 -10.23 -24.89
C LEU A 166 6.42 -11.30 -24.09
N ILE A 167 7.36 -10.87 -23.26
CA ILE A 167 8.13 -11.76 -22.39
C ILE A 167 7.68 -11.51 -20.96
N ILE A 168 7.23 -12.54 -20.25
CA ILE A 168 6.77 -12.42 -18.86
C ILE A 168 7.79 -13.16 -17.99
N VAL A 169 8.62 -12.41 -17.27
CA VAL A 169 9.60 -12.95 -16.32
C VAL A 169 8.94 -13.14 -14.97
N VAL A 170 8.69 -14.39 -14.60
CA VAL A 170 8.17 -14.74 -13.27
C VAL A 170 9.34 -14.99 -12.33
N ASN A 171 9.57 -14.09 -11.40
CA ASN A 171 10.58 -14.19 -10.36
C ASN A 171 10.02 -14.97 -9.17
N ASP A 172 10.29 -16.27 -9.11
CA ASP A 172 9.81 -17.18 -8.07
C ASP A 172 10.89 -17.41 -7.01
N ASN A 173 10.66 -16.87 -5.82
CA ASN A 173 11.51 -17.06 -4.64
C ASN A 173 10.75 -17.70 -3.45
N ASP A 174 9.54 -18.18 -3.72
CA ASP A 174 8.65 -18.87 -2.77
C ASP A 174 8.20 -18.00 -1.59
N MET A 175 8.12 -16.69 -1.82
CA MET A 175 7.71 -15.71 -0.80
C MET A 175 7.04 -14.49 -1.42
N SER A 176 5.95 -14.04 -0.77
CA SER A 176 5.42 -12.68 -0.88
C SER A 176 6.16 -11.76 0.13
N ILE A 177 5.46 -10.88 0.85
CA ILE A 177 5.99 -10.31 2.09
C ILE A 177 6.14 -11.45 3.09
N ALA A 178 5.03 -12.12 3.45
CA ALA A 178 4.98 -13.34 4.23
C ALA A 178 5.02 -14.60 3.32
N GLU A 179 4.66 -15.75 3.87
CA GLU A 179 4.52 -17.00 3.13
C GLU A 179 3.38 -16.96 2.10
N ASN A 180 3.57 -17.65 0.99
CA ASN A 180 2.57 -17.75 -0.06
C ASN A 180 1.48 -18.78 0.26
N HIS A 181 0.21 -18.47 -0.03
CA HIS A 181 -0.94 -19.33 0.20
C HIS A 181 -1.76 -19.55 -1.09
N GLY A 182 -2.28 -20.76 -1.31
CA GLY A 182 -3.21 -21.08 -2.39
C GLY A 182 -2.70 -22.07 -3.43
N GLY A 183 -3.61 -22.47 -4.33
CA GLY A 183 -3.35 -23.50 -5.33
C GLY A 183 -2.34 -23.09 -6.41
N LEU A 184 -2.25 -21.81 -6.72
CA LEU A 184 -1.24 -21.25 -7.64
C LEU A 184 0.18 -21.64 -7.19
N TYR A 185 0.47 -21.45 -5.90
CA TYR A 185 1.81 -21.71 -5.34
C TYR A 185 2.14 -23.19 -5.23
N GLN A 186 1.13 -24.05 -5.13
CA GLN A 186 1.33 -25.50 -5.25
C GLN A 186 1.78 -25.86 -6.68
N ASN A 187 1.23 -25.20 -7.70
CA ASN A 187 1.68 -25.39 -9.08
C ASN A 187 3.10 -24.84 -9.30
N LEU A 188 3.42 -23.63 -8.82
CA LEU A 188 4.79 -23.09 -8.88
C LEU A 188 5.79 -24.01 -8.17
N LYS A 189 5.44 -24.53 -7.00
CA LYS A 189 6.26 -25.52 -6.28
C LYS A 189 6.50 -26.78 -7.12
N LEU A 190 5.46 -27.34 -7.72
CA LEU A 190 5.57 -28.50 -8.62
C LEU A 190 6.51 -28.20 -9.80
N LEU A 191 6.40 -27.01 -10.39
CA LEU A 191 7.29 -26.59 -11.49
C LEU A 191 8.74 -26.45 -11.02
N ARG A 192 8.99 -25.93 -9.82
CA ARG A 192 10.34 -25.88 -9.22
C ARG A 192 10.93 -27.28 -8.99
N GLU A 193 10.14 -28.19 -8.43
CA GLU A 193 10.56 -29.56 -8.09
C GLU A 193 10.83 -30.44 -9.33
N THR A 194 10.13 -30.15 -10.42
CA THR A 194 10.26 -30.91 -11.70
C THR A 194 11.13 -30.19 -12.73
N ASN A 195 11.85 -29.11 -12.34
CA ASN A 195 12.61 -28.27 -13.27
C ASN A 195 11.78 -27.82 -14.49
N GLY A 196 10.51 -27.44 -14.26
CA GLY A 196 9.59 -26.97 -15.28
C GLY A 196 9.00 -28.07 -16.18
N GLN A 197 9.23 -29.34 -15.88
CA GLN A 197 8.82 -30.47 -16.74
C GLN A 197 7.45 -31.06 -16.40
N ALA A 198 6.78 -30.58 -15.34
CA ALA A 198 5.47 -31.09 -14.98
C ALA A 198 4.46 -30.87 -16.12
N GLU A 199 3.62 -31.87 -16.35
CA GLU A 199 2.50 -31.77 -17.32
C GLU A 199 1.47 -30.72 -16.84
N CYS A 200 1.17 -30.68 -15.53
CA CYS A 200 0.35 -29.67 -14.93
C CYS A 200 1.15 -28.37 -14.80
N ASN A 201 0.97 -27.48 -15.76
CA ASN A 201 1.65 -26.19 -15.84
C ASN A 201 0.61 -25.11 -16.18
N LEU A 202 0.34 -24.22 -15.21
CA LEU A 202 -0.65 -23.15 -15.35
C LEU A 202 -0.41 -22.29 -16.59
N PHE A 203 0.83 -21.89 -16.84
CA PHE A 203 1.16 -20.99 -17.94
C PHE A 203 0.92 -21.66 -19.31
N LYS A 204 1.29 -22.93 -19.45
CA LYS A 204 1.00 -23.71 -20.66
C LYS A 204 -0.50 -23.96 -20.83
N ALA A 205 -1.23 -24.19 -19.74
CA ALA A 205 -2.68 -24.36 -19.77
C ALA A 205 -3.41 -23.11 -20.26
N MET A 206 -2.83 -21.91 -20.01
CA MET A 206 -3.31 -20.62 -20.52
C MET A 206 -2.85 -20.32 -21.96
N GLY A 207 -2.15 -21.25 -22.64
CA GLY A 207 -1.70 -21.08 -24.02
C GLY A 207 -0.38 -20.33 -24.20
N LEU A 208 0.37 -20.08 -23.13
CA LEU A 208 1.63 -19.36 -23.16
C LEU A 208 2.81 -20.32 -23.38
N ASP A 209 3.80 -19.88 -24.16
CA ASP A 209 5.10 -20.57 -24.22
C ASP A 209 5.80 -20.45 -22.85
N TYR A 210 6.64 -21.45 -22.52
CA TYR A 210 7.20 -21.52 -21.17
C TYR A 210 8.64 -22.00 -21.15
N VAL A 211 9.51 -21.26 -20.46
CA VAL A 211 10.91 -21.57 -20.20
C VAL A 211 11.15 -21.53 -18.69
N TYR A 212 11.82 -22.56 -18.13
CA TYR A 212 12.19 -22.59 -16.72
C TYR A 212 13.69 -22.45 -16.53
N VAL A 213 14.10 -21.60 -15.57
CA VAL A 213 15.50 -21.38 -15.20
C VAL A 213 15.71 -21.73 -13.73
N HIS A 214 16.24 -22.91 -13.46
CA HIS A 214 16.51 -23.39 -12.11
C HIS A 214 17.57 -22.52 -11.39
N ALA A 215 18.63 -22.13 -12.11
CA ALA A 215 19.69 -21.28 -11.59
C ALA A 215 19.39 -19.79 -11.83
N GLY A 216 18.31 -19.27 -11.22
CA GLY A 216 17.82 -17.92 -11.43
C GLY A 216 18.70 -16.80 -10.81
N ASN A 217 19.80 -17.17 -10.16
CA ASN A 217 20.85 -16.25 -9.73
C ASN A 217 22.22 -16.61 -10.37
N ASP A 218 22.22 -17.23 -11.54
CA ASP A 218 23.41 -17.49 -12.36
C ASP A 218 23.32 -16.68 -13.66
N ILE A 219 24.21 -15.71 -13.85
CA ILE A 219 24.14 -14.77 -14.98
C ILE A 219 24.21 -15.48 -16.33
N PRO A 220 25.15 -16.41 -16.59
CA PRO A 220 25.20 -17.14 -17.85
C PRO A 220 23.91 -17.92 -18.16
N ALA A 221 23.30 -18.58 -17.16
CA ALA A 221 22.05 -19.31 -17.34
C ALA A 221 20.89 -18.37 -17.70
N LEU A 222 20.83 -17.21 -17.05
CA LEU A 222 19.82 -16.18 -17.32
C LEU A 222 20.00 -15.57 -18.71
N ILE A 223 21.22 -15.20 -19.10
CA ILE A 223 21.55 -14.67 -20.43
C ILE A 223 21.07 -15.67 -21.50
N LYS A 224 21.45 -16.94 -21.38
CA LYS A 224 21.03 -17.99 -22.31
C LYS A 224 19.51 -18.11 -22.42
N ALA A 225 18.80 -18.02 -21.30
CA ALA A 225 17.34 -18.10 -21.30
C ALA A 225 16.71 -16.89 -21.99
N PHE A 226 17.16 -15.67 -21.67
CA PHE A 226 16.63 -14.45 -22.26
C PHE A 226 16.96 -14.35 -23.76
N GLU A 227 18.16 -14.75 -24.20
CA GLU A 227 18.52 -14.84 -25.62
C GLU A 227 17.60 -15.80 -26.38
N SER A 228 17.17 -16.90 -25.74
CA SER A 228 16.29 -17.90 -26.39
C SER A 228 14.86 -17.41 -26.65
N VAL A 229 14.45 -16.34 -25.97
CA VAL A 229 13.10 -15.75 -26.07
C VAL A 229 13.10 -14.34 -26.66
N LYS A 230 14.28 -13.75 -26.82
CA LYS A 230 14.43 -12.44 -27.47
C LYS A 230 13.81 -12.49 -28.87
N ASP A 231 13.07 -11.45 -29.20
CA ASP A 231 12.35 -11.30 -30.48
C ASP A 231 11.34 -12.44 -30.75
N SER A 232 10.82 -13.09 -29.69
CA SER A 232 9.74 -14.07 -29.84
C SER A 232 8.52 -13.45 -30.53
N VAL A 233 7.80 -14.25 -31.32
CA VAL A 233 6.60 -13.78 -32.05
C VAL A 233 5.31 -14.12 -31.32
N LYS A 234 5.42 -14.73 -30.15
CA LYS A 234 4.31 -15.10 -29.25
C LYS A 234 4.68 -14.78 -27.81
N PRO A 235 3.69 -14.59 -26.95
CA PRO A 235 3.94 -14.42 -25.53
C PRO A 235 4.61 -15.65 -24.91
N VAL A 236 5.63 -15.39 -24.09
CA VAL A 236 6.41 -16.45 -23.44
C VAL A 236 6.66 -16.10 -21.96
N VAL A 237 6.48 -17.09 -21.10
CA VAL A 237 6.83 -17.01 -19.68
C VAL A 237 8.23 -17.55 -19.46
N VAL A 238 9.10 -16.75 -18.86
CA VAL A 238 10.42 -17.17 -18.36
C VAL A 238 10.33 -17.23 -16.84
N HIS A 239 10.19 -18.44 -16.31
CA HIS A 239 10.07 -18.69 -14.88
C HIS A 239 11.45 -18.90 -14.28
N ILE A 240 11.95 -17.93 -13.53
CA ILE A 240 13.26 -17.94 -12.89
C ILE A 240 13.14 -18.23 -11.38
N ARG A 241 13.91 -19.19 -10.88
CA ARG A 241 13.98 -19.48 -9.45
C ARG A 241 15.10 -18.71 -8.81
N THR A 242 14.77 -17.73 -7.95
CA THR A 242 15.76 -16.87 -7.27
C THR A 242 15.78 -17.07 -5.75
N LEU A 243 16.78 -16.50 -5.10
CA LEU A 243 16.89 -16.47 -3.65
C LEU A 243 16.65 -15.06 -3.14
N LYS A 244 15.53 -14.83 -2.45
CA LYS A 244 15.22 -13.55 -1.79
C LYS A 244 16.28 -13.24 -0.72
N GLY A 245 16.83 -12.02 -0.73
CA GLY A 245 17.87 -11.62 0.21
C GLY A 245 19.28 -12.14 -0.06
N LYS A 246 19.52 -12.74 -1.26
CA LYS A 246 20.80 -13.35 -1.63
C LYS A 246 22.01 -12.46 -1.33
N GLY A 247 22.99 -13.02 -0.62
CA GLY A 247 24.27 -12.35 -0.27
C GLY A 247 24.26 -11.66 1.09
N TYR A 248 23.13 -11.69 1.81
CA TYR A 248 23.08 -11.30 3.22
C TYR A 248 22.37 -12.36 4.06
N LYS A 249 23.12 -13.03 4.94
CA LYS A 249 22.67 -14.27 5.60
C LYS A 249 21.36 -14.10 6.38
N LEU A 250 21.17 -13.00 7.09
CA LEU A 250 19.94 -12.72 7.85
C LEU A 250 18.74 -12.61 6.91
N ALA A 251 18.87 -11.91 5.78
CA ALA A 251 17.79 -11.77 4.80
C ALA A 251 17.45 -13.08 4.07
N GLU A 252 18.43 -13.98 3.88
CA GLU A 252 18.18 -15.29 3.29
C GLU A 252 17.38 -16.21 4.23
N THR A 253 17.54 -16.04 5.55
CA THR A 253 16.92 -16.89 6.58
C THR A 253 15.64 -16.32 7.19
N HIS A 254 15.51 -14.99 7.24
CA HIS A 254 14.35 -14.28 7.81
C HIS A 254 13.68 -13.43 6.72
N LYS A 255 13.20 -14.07 5.67
CA LYS A 255 12.76 -13.45 4.42
C LYS A 255 11.60 -12.46 4.57
N GLU A 256 10.69 -12.67 5.54
CA GLU A 256 9.57 -11.78 5.83
C GLU A 256 10.09 -10.48 6.45
N GLU A 257 10.85 -10.55 7.51
CA GLU A 257 11.46 -9.41 8.20
C GLU A 257 12.29 -8.55 7.25
N TRP A 258 13.09 -9.20 6.39
CA TRP A 258 13.98 -8.55 5.44
C TRP A 258 13.32 -8.23 4.08
N HIS A 259 12.00 -8.21 3.99
CA HIS A 259 11.34 -7.72 2.79
C HIS A 259 11.56 -6.21 2.63
N TRP A 260 11.29 -5.46 3.70
CA TRP A 260 11.59 -4.04 3.87
C TRP A 260 12.23 -3.85 5.25
N HIS A 261 13.24 -3.01 5.36
CA HIS A 261 13.94 -2.87 6.62
C HIS A 261 14.29 -1.40 6.92
N LEU A 262 14.22 -1.02 8.19
CA LEU A 262 14.73 0.24 8.71
C LEU A 262 16.26 0.27 8.67
N PRO A 263 16.93 1.43 8.86
CA PRO A 263 18.37 1.50 9.07
C PRO A 263 18.84 0.54 10.19
N PHE A 264 19.93 -0.19 9.95
CA PHE A 264 20.37 -1.28 10.82
C PHE A 264 21.90 -1.40 10.88
N ASP A 265 22.39 -2.08 11.92
CA ASP A 265 23.79 -2.49 12.02
C ASP A 265 24.04 -3.72 11.12
N ILE A 266 25.03 -3.65 10.25
CA ILE A 266 25.29 -4.71 9.25
C ILE A 266 25.73 -6.04 9.89
N GLU A 267 26.44 -6.00 11.02
CA GLU A 267 26.98 -7.21 11.67
C GLU A 267 25.88 -7.96 12.44
N THR A 268 24.99 -7.22 13.10
CA THR A 268 23.97 -7.80 13.96
C THR A 268 22.58 -7.91 13.31
N GLY A 269 22.29 -7.03 12.34
CA GLY A 269 20.94 -6.87 11.75
C GLY A 269 19.99 -6.04 12.64
N GLU A 270 20.44 -5.57 13.81
CA GLU A 270 19.61 -4.81 14.73
C GLU A 270 19.28 -3.42 14.19
N VAL A 271 18.01 -3.00 14.32
CA VAL A 271 17.54 -1.66 13.92
C VAL A 271 18.23 -0.60 14.80
N ILE A 272 18.78 0.43 14.16
CA ILE A 272 19.51 1.50 14.86
C ILE A 272 18.55 2.50 15.53
N ALA A 273 17.35 2.70 14.98
CA ALA A 273 16.37 3.63 15.51
C ALA A 273 15.36 2.88 16.40
N ASP A 274 15.23 3.31 17.64
CA ASP A 274 14.20 2.82 18.54
C ASP A 274 12.91 3.63 18.29
N PHE A 275 11.93 2.99 17.65
CA PHE A 275 10.56 3.48 17.52
C PHE A 275 9.63 2.83 18.56
N GLY A 276 10.19 2.39 19.69
CA GLY A 276 9.49 1.68 20.74
C GLY A 276 8.22 2.37 21.22
N GLY A 277 7.22 1.58 21.59
CA GLY A 277 5.93 2.03 22.07
C GLY A 277 4.78 1.22 21.48
N GLU A 278 3.57 1.45 22.00
CA GLU A 278 2.36 0.89 21.40
C GLU A 278 2.07 1.60 20.08
N ASP A 279 1.56 0.84 19.11
CA ASP A 279 1.01 1.34 17.86
C ASP A 279 -0.34 0.65 17.56
N TYR A 280 -1.04 1.13 16.53
CA TYR A 280 -2.32 0.56 16.16
C TYR A 280 -2.21 -0.92 15.71
N SER A 281 -1.08 -1.34 15.14
CA SER A 281 -0.88 -2.72 14.70
C SER A 281 -0.79 -3.68 15.89
N SER A 282 0.05 -3.36 16.87
CA SER A 282 0.24 -4.18 18.09
C SER A 282 -1.04 -4.23 18.92
N VAL A 283 -1.70 -3.10 19.12
CA VAL A 283 -2.97 -3.00 19.85
C VAL A 283 -4.08 -3.81 19.17
N THR A 284 -4.14 -3.78 17.83
CA THR A 284 -5.11 -4.57 17.06
C THR A 284 -4.85 -6.07 17.22
N CYS A 285 -3.59 -6.50 17.11
CA CYS A 285 -3.22 -7.91 17.28
C CYS A 285 -3.65 -8.43 18.66
N ASP A 286 -3.26 -7.73 19.72
CA ASP A 286 -3.55 -8.16 21.09
C ASP A 286 -5.06 -8.22 21.35
N TYR A 287 -5.81 -7.25 20.84
CA TYR A 287 -7.25 -7.22 20.94
C TYR A 287 -7.90 -8.39 20.17
N LEU A 288 -7.54 -8.62 18.91
CA LEU A 288 -8.10 -9.68 18.08
C LEU A 288 -7.72 -11.07 18.61
N MET A 289 -6.47 -11.27 19.05
CA MET A 289 -6.04 -12.53 19.68
C MET A 289 -6.87 -12.87 20.92
N LYS A 290 -7.20 -11.85 21.73
CA LYS A 290 -8.10 -12.03 22.89
C LYS A 290 -9.52 -12.38 22.41
N LYS A 291 -10.09 -11.64 21.47
CA LYS A 291 -11.44 -11.87 20.94
C LYS A 291 -11.59 -13.25 20.30
N MET A 292 -10.63 -13.70 19.51
CA MET A 292 -10.64 -15.04 18.89
C MET A 292 -10.63 -16.16 19.93
N LYS A 293 -9.94 -15.97 21.07
CA LYS A 293 -9.99 -16.93 22.18
C LYS A 293 -11.35 -16.98 22.89
N GLU A 294 -12.03 -15.83 22.98
CA GLU A 294 -13.32 -15.70 23.63
C GLU A 294 -14.48 -16.16 22.72
N ASP A 295 -14.35 -15.92 21.41
CA ASP A 295 -15.39 -16.17 20.41
C ASP A 295 -14.82 -16.87 19.17
N PRO A 296 -15.11 -18.17 18.97
CA PRO A 296 -14.60 -18.92 17.82
C PRO A 296 -15.22 -18.53 16.49
N SER A 297 -16.22 -17.65 16.47
CA SER A 297 -16.81 -17.10 15.25
C SER A 297 -16.05 -15.91 14.69
N VAL A 298 -15.12 -15.31 15.46
CA VAL A 298 -14.26 -14.23 15.00
C VAL A 298 -13.17 -14.77 14.09
N VAL A 299 -13.05 -14.19 12.90
CA VAL A 299 -12.06 -14.57 11.87
C VAL A 299 -11.31 -13.33 11.41
N THR A 300 -10.01 -13.34 11.55
CA THR A 300 -9.13 -12.26 11.05
C THR A 300 -8.66 -12.61 9.65
N ILE A 301 -8.78 -11.65 8.72
CA ILE A 301 -8.42 -11.81 7.30
C ILE A 301 -7.34 -10.79 6.94
N THR A 302 -6.37 -11.21 6.16
CA THR A 302 -5.37 -10.33 5.52
C THR A 302 -5.21 -10.69 4.04
N SER A 303 -4.67 -9.75 3.27
CA SER A 303 -4.26 -9.95 1.88
C SER A 303 -2.74 -9.77 1.74
N ALA A 304 -1.98 -10.79 2.16
CA ALA A 304 -0.52 -10.87 2.14
C ALA A 304 0.22 -9.79 2.97
N THR A 305 -0.48 -9.07 3.84
CA THR A 305 0.09 -8.03 4.72
C THR A 305 -0.26 -8.26 6.20
N PRO A 306 0.05 -9.43 6.78
CA PRO A 306 -0.40 -9.78 8.13
C PRO A 306 0.11 -8.82 9.22
N THR A 307 1.29 -8.26 9.01
CA THR A 307 1.93 -7.34 9.96
C THR A 307 1.25 -5.98 10.07
N VAL A 308 0.39 -5.60 9.11
CA VAL A 308 -0.42 -4.37 9.23
C VAL A 308 -1.33 -4.40 10.46
N MET A 309 -1.78 -5.59 10.85
CA MET A 309 -2.54 -5.84 12.08
C MET A 309 -1.68 -6.45 13.20
N GLY A 310 -0.35 -6.41 13.09
CA GLY A 310 0.58 -6.94 14.09
C GLY A 310 0.70 -8.48 14.14
N PHE A 311 0.14 -9.23 13.16
CA PHE A 311 0.21 -10.68 13.14
C PHE A 311 1.55 -11.18 12.60
N THR A 312 2.52 -11.35 13.51
CA THR A 312 3.78 -12.06 13.22
C THR A 312 3.52 -13.54 12.91
N GLU A 313 4.53 -14.25 12.40
CA GLU A 313 4.43 -15.69 12.10
C GLU A 313 3.92 -16.51 13.31
N ASP A 314 4.43 -16.22 14.52
CA ASP A 314 4.02 -16.92 15.73
C ASP A 314 2.57 -16.60 16.11
N LYS A 315 2.13 -15.35 15.96
CA LYS A 315 0.73 -14.95 16.21
C LYS A 315 -0.23 -15.59 15.21
N ARG A 316 0.17 -15.73 13.93
CA ARG A 316 -0.61 -16.45 12.92
C ARG A 316 -0.76 -17.93 13.27
N LYS A 317 0.31 -18.58 13.70
CA LYS A 317 0.28 -19.98 14.16
C LYS A 317 -0.62 -20.15 15.39
N GLU A 318 -0.55 -19.23 16.36
CA GLU A 318 -1.39 -19.25 17.56
C GLU A 318 -2.88 -19.06 17.21
N ALA A 319 -3.22 -18.14 16.31
CA ALA A 319 -4.58 -17.89 15.84
C ALA A 319 -5.16 -19.09 15.05
N GLY A 320 -4.31 -19.84 14.37
CA GLY A 320 -4.69 -21.07 13.67
C GLY A 320 -5.79 -20.83 12.62
N ARG A 321 -6.87 -21.62 12.66
CA ARG A 321 -7.95 -21.54 11.66
C ARG A 321 -8.76 -20.24 11.69
N GLN A 322 -8.63 -19.42 12.70
CA GLN A 322 -9.31 -18.12 12.80
C GLN A 322 -8.51 -17.00 12.12
N PHE A 323 -7.31 -17.28 11.63
CA PHE A 323 -6.53 -16.38 10.79
C PHE A 323 -6.52 -16.90 9.35
N VAL A 324 -6.82 -16.03 8.40
CA VAL A 324 -6.86 -16.34 6.96
C VAL A 324 -6.04 -15.31 6.20
N ASP A 325 -5.06 -15.79 5.44
CA ASP A 325 -4.36 -15.01 4.43
C ASP A 325 -4.82 -15.48 3.04
N VAL A 326 -5.39 -14.58 2.27
CA VAL A 326 -5.88 -14.87 0.91
C VAL A 326 -4.81 -14.67 -0.18
N GLY A 327 -3.59 -14.32 0.19
CA GLY A 327 -2.57 -13.83 -0.74
C GLY A 327 -2.83 -12.38 -1.14
N ILE A 328 -2.15 -11.88 -2.16
CA ILE A 328 -2.43 -10.54 -2.71
C ILE A 328 -3.72 -10.61 -3.54
N ALA A 329 -4.86 -10.53 -2.84
CA ALA A 329 -6.19 -10.70 -3.42
C ALA A 329 -7.23 -9.93 -2.56
N GLU A 330 -7.11 -8.61 -2.55
CA GLU A 330 -7.92 -7.71 -1.72
C GLU A 330 -9.43 -7.85 -2.03
N GLU A 331 -9.77 -8.02 -3.30
CA GLU A 331 -11.15 -8.23 -3.76
C GLU A 331 -11.73 -9.51 -3.16
N THR A 332 -10.95 -10.59 -3.19
CA THR A 332 -11.33 -11.87 -2.57
C THR A 332 -11.50 -11.73 -1.06
N ALA A 333 -10.65 -10.93 -0.39
CA ALA A 333 -10.74 -10.72 1.05
C ALA A 333 -12.07 -10.09 1.46
N VAL A 334 -12.54 -9.07 0.73
CA VAL A 334 -13.85 -8.43 0.98
C VAL A 334 -15.00 -9.39 0.70
N ALA A 335 -14.97 -10.08 -0.44
CA ALA A 335 -16.00 -11.06 -0.78
C ALA A 335 -16.05 -12.22 0.24
N LEU A 336 -14.88 -12.70 0.68
CA LEU A 336 -14.77 -13.73 1.72
C LEU A 336 -15.33 -13.23 3.07
N ALA A 337 -15.01 -12.00 3.46
CA ALA A 337 -15.55 -11.39 4.68
C ALA A 337 -17.09 -11.34 4.61
N SER A 338 -17.66 -10.93 3.48
CA SER A 338 -19.09 -10.94 3.25
C SER A 338 -19.70 -12.35 3.40
N GLY A 339 -19.06 -13.36 2.80
CA GLY A 339 -19.50 -14.76 2.90
C GLY A 339 -19.43 -15.32 4.32
N ILE A 340 -18.36 -15.01 5.07
CA ILE A 340 -18.22 -15.40 6.48
C ILE A 340 -19.31 -14.74 7.32
N ALA A 341 -19.54 -13.44 7.16
CA ALA A 341 -20.60 -12.72 7.88
C ALA A 341 -21.98 -13.30 7.56
N LYS A 342 -22.26 -13.61 6.30
CA LYS A 342 -23.52 -14.25 5.87
C LYS A 342 -23.74 -15.61 6.52
N SER A 343 -22.69 -16.34 6.83
CA SER A 343 -22.77 -17.64 7.50
C SER A 343 -22.86 -17.55 9.03
N GLY A 344 -22.89 -16.32 9.59
CA GLY A 344 -22.96 -16.07 11.04
C GLY A 344 -21.59 -15.94 11.72
N GLY A 345 -20.49 -15.90 10.96
CA GLY A 345 -19.18 -15.56 11.47
C GLY A 345 -18.98 -14.05 11.63
N LYS A 346 -17.91 -13.65 12.30
CA LYS A 346 -17.55 -12.26 12.58
C LYS A 346 -16.17 -11.94 11.96
N PRO A 347 -16.14 -11.62 10.65
CA PRO A 347 -14.91 -11.35 9.95
C PRO A 347 -14.36 -9.95 10.28
N VAL A 348 -13.04 -9.87 10.42
CA VAL A 348 -12.28 -8.63 10.52
C VAL A 348 -11.19 -8.66 9.46
N TYR A 349 -11.31 -7.82 8.45
CA TYR A 349 -10.31 -7.69 7.38
C TYR A 349 -9.48 -6.43 7.58
N GLY A 350 -8.16 -6.58 7.71
CA GLY A 350 -7.22 -5.47 7.83
C GLY A 350 -6.33 -5.31 6.60
N VAL A 351 -6.25 -4.09 6.09
CA VAL A 351 -5.53 -3.75 4.86
C VAL A 351 -5.04 -2.31 4.89
N TYR A 352 -3.98 -2.00 4.17
CA TYR A 352 -3.54 -0.61 3.98
C TYR A 352 -4.57 0.22 3.22
N SER A 353 -4.73 1.48 3.62
CA SER A 353 -5.67 2.43 3.01
C SER A 353 -5.46 2.60 1.50
N THR A 354 -4.23 2.53 1.03
CA THR A 354 -3.93 2.56 -0.39
C THR A 354 -4.42 1.31 -1.13
N PHE A 355 -4.34 0.11 -0.52
CA PHE A 355 -4.72 -1.13 -1.19
C PHE A 355 -6.23 -1.41 -1.17
N ILE A 356 -6.98 -0.83 -0.22
CA ILE A 356 -8.44 -0.93 -0.22
C ILE A 356 -9.07 -0.32 -1.50
N GLN A 357 -8.34 0.53 -2.22
CA GLN A 357 -8.78 1.14 -3.47
C GLN A 357 -9.19 0.10 -4.53
N ARG A 358 -8.59 -1.09 -4.53
CA ARG A 358 -8.94 -2.18 -5.45
C ARG A 358 -10.32 -2.78 -5.19
N THR A 359 -10.88 -2.55 -4.03
CA THR A 359 -12.06 -3.28 -3.54
C THR A 359 -13.35 -2.46 -3.58
N TYR A 360 -13.38 -1.33 -4.27
CA TYR A 360 -14.56 -0.47 -4.30
C TYR A 360 -15.81 -1.23 -4.75
N ASP A 361 -15.70 -2.03 -5.81
CA ASP A 361 -16.81 -2.83 -6.33
C ASP A 361 -17.26 -3.88 -5.31
N GLN A 362 -16.33 -4.62 -4.71
CA GLN A 362 -16.63 -5.66 -3.72
C GLN A 362 -17.20 -5.07 -2.43
N LEU A 363 -16.71 -3.91 -1.98
CA LEU A 363 -17.31 -3.19 -0.86
C LEU A 363 -18.76 -2.79 -1.16
N ALA A 364 -19.03 -2.29 -2.38
CA ALA A 364 -20.37 -1.88 -2.78
C ALA A 364 -21.28 -3.09 -3.05
N GLN A 365 -20.88 -4.01 -3.94
CA GLN A 365 -21.70 -5.09 -4.46
C GLN A 365 -21.73 -6.32 -3.56
N ASP A 366 -20.55 -6.81 -3.14
CA ASP A 366 -20.50 -8.06 -2.38
C ASP A 366 -20.82 -7.86 -0.91
N LEU A 367 -20.48 -6.71 -0.34
CA LEU A 367 -20.65 -6.44 1.08
C LEU A 367 -21.87 -5.56 1.38
N CYS A 368 -21.92 -4.31 0.90
CA CYS A 368 -22.90 -3.32 1.36
C CYS A 368 -24.29 -3.52 0.77
N VAL A 369 -24.43 -3.85 -0.52
CA VAL A 369 -25.74 -4.20 -1.12
C VAL A 369 -26.39 -5.39 -0.38
N ASN A 370 -25.57 -6.32 0.13
CA ASN A 370 -26.03 -7.49 0.89
C ASN A 370 -26.24 -7.19 2.38
N GLY A 371 -25.79 -6.05 2.88
CA GLY A 371 -25.90 -5.65 4.29
C GLY A 371 -25.21 -6.62 5.26
N ASN A 372 -24.16 -7.31 4.84
CA ASN A 372 -23.48 -8.30 5.66
C ASN A 372 -22.55 -7.63 6.69
N PRO A 373 -22.66 -7.97 7.99
CA PRO A 373 -21.91 -7.30 9.05
C PRO A 373 -20.46 -7.78 9.11
N ALA A 374 -19.59 -7.16 8.33
CA ALA A 374 -18.15 -7.37 8.37
C ALA A 374 -17.45 -6.12 8.87
N THR A 375 -16.30 -6.27 9.53
CA THR A 375 -15.42 -5.19 9.96
C THR A 375 -14.26 -5.08 8.99
N ILE A 376 -14.02 -3.88 8.45
CA ILE A 376 -12.91 -3.54 7.56
C ILE A 376 -12.03 -2.51 8.27
N LEU A 377 -10.74 -2.80 8.44
CA LEU A 377 -9.77 -1.89 9.06
C LEU A 377 -8.87 -1.32 7.97
N THR A 378 -8.95 0.00 7.74
CA THR A 378 -8.13 0.72 6.74
C THR A 378 -6.93 1.36 7.42
N PHE A 379 -5.79 0.66 7.40
CA PHE A 379 -4.56 1.08 8.07
C PHE A 379 -3.74 2.09 7.26
N SER A 380 -2.88 2.82 7.97
CA SER A 380 -1.99 3.84 7.40
C SER A 380 -2.74 4.89 6.58
N ALA A 381 -3.96 5.18 6.97
CA ALA A 381 -4.71 6.31 6.47
C ALA A 381 -4.11 7.63 7.01
N SER A 382 -4.47 8.78 6.40
CA SER A 382 -3.91 10.09 6.75
C SER A 382 -2.60 10.43 6.05
N ILE A 383 -2.24 11.72 6.08
CA ILE A 383 -0.92 12.22 5.67
C ILE A 383 0.22 11.76 6.60
N TYR A 384 -0.10 11.23 7.77
CA TYR A 384 0.87 10.64 8.70
C TYR A 384 1.21 9.18 8.38
N GLY A 385 0.59 8.60 7.35
CA GLY A 385 0.85 7.25 6.87
C GLY A 385 2.08 7.18 5.95
N MET A 386 1.98 6.42 4.88
CA MET A 386 3.03 6.35 3.86
C MET A 386 3.04 7.61 3.01
N ASN A 387 4.22 8.12 2.68
CA ASN A 387 4.41 9.37 1.95
C ASN A 387 4.88 9.21 0.50
N ASP A 388 4.99 8.00 -0.01
CA ASP A 388 5.29 7.72 -1.42
C ASP A 388 4.01 7.85 -2.26
N VAL A 389 4.14 8.41 -3.46
CA VAL A 389 3.01 8.67 -4.38
C VAL A 389 2.17 7.43 -4.68
N THR A 390 2.76 6.25 -4.63
CA THR A 390 2.09 4.98 -4.91
C THR A 390 1.38 4.38 -3.70
N HIS A 391 1.57 4.95 -2.49
CA HIS A 391 1.06 4.37 -1.24
C HIS A 391 0.27 5.37 -0.37
N LEU A 392 -0.22 6.46 -0.96
CA LEU A 392 -0.94 7.51 -0.22
C LEU A 392 -2.22 7.02 0.45
N GLY A 393 -2.41 7.36 1.71
CA GLY A 393 -3.58 7.01 2.52
C GLY A 393 -4.59 8.15 2.66
N ILE A 394 -4.79 8.99 1.63
CA ILE A 394 -5.62 10.21 1.70
C ILE A 394 -6.86 10.18 0.83
N TYR A 395 -7.07 9.10 0.04
CA TYR A 395 -8.21 8.98 -0.90
C TYR A 395 -9.37 8.16 -0.37
N ASP A 396 -9.20 7.48 0.76
CA ASP A 396 -10.16 6.55 1.35
C ASP A 396 -11.48 7.22 1.76
N ILE A 397 -11.42 8.44 2.30
CA ILE A 397 -12.62 9.19 2.76
C ILE A 397 -13.60 9.37 1.60
N PRO A 398 -13.27 10.07 0.49
CA PRO A 398 -14.22 10.27 -0.61
C PRO A 398 -14.61 8.96 -1.31
N MET A 399 -13.68 8.01 -1.42
CA MET A 399 -13.92 6.74 -2.10
C MET A 399 -14.95 5.89 -1.34
N MET A 400 -14.81 5.72 -0.04
CA MET A 400 -15.65 4.82 0.74
C MET A 400 -16.91 5.51 1.27
N ALA A 401 -16.85 6.80 1.56
CA ALA A 401 -17.96 7.55 2.14
C ALA A 401 -19.18 7.69 1.21
N ASN A 402 -19.06 7.37 -0.08
CA ASN A 402 -20.18 7.40 -1.02
C ASN A 402 -20.86 6.03 -1.20
N ILE A 403 -20.37 4.96 -0.56
CA ILE A 403 -20.97 3.63 -0.65
C ILE A 403 -22.20 3.57 0.27
N PRO A 404 -23.42 3.32 -0.28
CA PRO A 404 -24.62 3.23 0.54
C PRO A 404 -24.56 2.06 1.53
N GLY A 405 -24.99 2.32 2.77
CA GLY A 405 -25.06 1.29 3.80
C GLY A 405 -23.75 1.02 4.55
N LEU A 406 -22.61 1.52 4.07
CA LEU A 406 -21.36 1.42 4.80
C LEU A 406 -21.34 2.39 5.98
N VAL A 407 -21.07 1.89 7.18
CA VAL A 407 -20.72 2.71 8.34
C VAL A 407 -19.21 2.89 8.36
N TYR A 408 -18.73 4.12 8.18
CA TYR A 408 -17.29 4.39 8.17
C TYR A 408 -16.93 5.31 9.33
N LEU A 409 -16.08 4.82 10.24
CA LEU A 409 -15.70 5.44 11.50
C LEU A 409 -14.26 5.96 11.47
N ALA A 410 -14.02 7.06 12.19
CA ALA A 410 -12.69 7.65 12.35
C ALA A 410 -12.45 7.93 13.86
N PRO A 411 -11.68 7.09 14.56
CA PRO A 411 -11.33 7.30 15.95
C PRO A 411 -10.31 8.44 16.09
N THR A 412 -10.38 9.15 17.22
CA THR A 412 -9.40 10.17 17.59
C THR A 412 -8.34 9.65 18.56
N THR A 413 -8.65 8.57 19.29
CA THR A 413 -7.76 7.94 20.28
C THR A 413 -7.77 6.41 20.14
N LYS A 414 -6.78 5.75 20.76
CA LYS A 414 -6.71 4.30 20.95
C LYS A 414 -7.99 3.74 21.59
N GLU A 415 -8.49 4.43 22.61
CA GLU A 415 -9.65 3.99 23.38
C GLU A 415 -10.90 4.02 22.50
N GLU A 416 -11.09 5.06 21.70
CA GLU A 416 -12.18 5.11 20.71
C GLU A 416 -12.04 4.04 19.65
N TYR A 417 -10.82 3.82 19.13
CA TYR A 417 -10.55 2.77 18.16
C TYR A 417 -10.97 1.39 18.68
N LEU A 418 -10.54 1.04 19.91
CA LEU A 418 -10.89 -0.24 20.52
C LEU A 418 -12.39 -0.37 20.80
N ALA A 419 -13.06 0.70 21.21
CA ALA A 419 -14.51 0.70 21.43
C ALA A 419 -15.28 0.55 20.10
N MET A 420 -14.84 1.20 19.03
CA MET A 420 -15.40 1.06 17.68
C MET A 420 -15.22 -0.37 17.16
N LEU A 421 -14.03 -0.94 17.36
CA LEU A 421 -13.71 -2.31 16.94
C LEU A 421 -14.55 -3.34 17.72
N ASP A 422 -14.70 -3.16 19.03
CA ASP A 422 -15.54 -4.02 19.87
C ASP A 422 -17.01 -3.99 19.42
N TRP A 423 -17.55 -2.79 19.22
CA TRP A 423 -18.90 -2.62 18.72
C TRP A 423 -19.08 -3.22 17.33
N SER A 424 -18.14 -2.96 16.42
CA SER A 424 -18.22 -3.47 15.04
C SER A 424 -18.25 -5.00 14.98
N ILE A 425 -17.47 -5.68 15.81
CA ILE A 425 -17.45 -7.15 15.90
C ILE A 425 -18.71 -7.71 16.58
N ALA A 426 -19.29 -6.97 17.53
CA ALA A 426 -20.44 -7.43 18.31
C ALA A 426 -21.78 -7.25 17.59
N GLN A 427 -21.94 -6.19 16.78
CA GLN A 427 -23.18 -5.88 16.07
C GLN A 427 -23.41 -6.82 14.87
N THR A 428 -24.66 -6.88 14.35
CA THR A 428 -25.07 -7.82 13.30
C THR A 428 -25.88 -7.15 12.18
N GLU A 429 -25.86 -5.82 12.10
CA GLU A 429 -26.77 -5.07 11.24
C GLU A 429 -26.07 -4.38 10.06
N HIS A 430 -24.80 -4.00 10.21
CA HIS A 430 -24.12 -3.12 9.27
C HIS A 430 -22.73 -3.61 8.86
N PRO A 431 -22.34 -3.45 7.59
CA PRO A 431 -20.92 -3.42 7.22
C PRO A 431 -20.26 -2.17 7.82
N VAL A 432 -19.14 -2.36 8.50
CA VAL A 432 -18.42 -1.29 9.21
C VAL A 432 -16.99 -1.21 8.71
N ALA A 433 -16.53 -0.02 8.35
CA ALA A 433 -15.12 0.29 8.17
C ALA A 433 -14.63 1.19 9.31
N ILE A 434 -13.39 1.02 9.73
CA ILE A 434 -12.71 1.86 10.72
C ILE A 434 -11.43 2.38 10.11
N ARG A 435 -11.28 3.71 10.08
CA ARG A 435 -10.11 4.41 9.57
C ARG A 435 -9.01 4.43 10.62
N VAL A 436 -7.89 3.76 10.36
CA VAL A 436 -6.77 3.64 11.30
C VAL A 436 -5.61 4.50 10.78
N PRO A 437 -5.33 5.65 11.43
CA PRO A 437 -4.30 6.55 10.93
C PRO A 437 -2.90 5.98 11.10
N GLY A 438 -2.01 6.27 10.14
CA GLY A 438 -0.59 6.00 10.28
C GLY A 438 0.11 7.09 11.10
N GLY A 439 1.01 6.72 12.01
CA GLY A 439 1.88 7.65 12.73
C GLY A 439 1.22 8.61 13.73
N ALA A 440 -0.10 8.58 13.86
CA ALA A 440 -0.86 9.45 14.77
C ALA A 440 -1.49 8.65 15.93
N PHE A 441 -0.67 7.92 16.67
CA PHE A 441 -1.13 7.14 17.82
C PHE A 441 -1.32 8.03 19.05
N VAL A 442 -2.56 8.17 19.48
CA VAL A 442 -2.93 8.98 20.66
C VAL A 442 -3.68 8.11 21.65
N SER A 443 -3.35 8.20 22.93
CA SER A 443 -4.07 7.55 24.03
C SER A 443 -4.30 8.57 25.13
N ASP A 444 -5.54 8.75 25.58
CA ASP A 444 -5.91 9.65 26.68
C ASP A 444 -6.33 8.90 27.94
N GLY A 445 -6.40 7.58 27.89
CA GLY A 445 -6.75 6.69 29.01
C GLY A 445 -8.20 6.79 29.47
N LYS A 446 -9.07 7.51 28.74
CA LYS A 446 -10.46 7.70 29.14
C LYS A 446 -11.35 6.56 28.65
N ALA A 447 -12.30 6.18 29.49
CA ALA A 447 -13.31 5.21 29.08
C ALA A 447 -14.27 5.83 28.06
N VAL A 448 -14.50 5.14 26.95
CA VAL A 448 -15.46 5.55 25.92
C VAL A 448 -16.86 5.14 26.33
N THR A 449 -17.75 6.11 26.44
CA THR A 449 -19.17 5.90 26.81
C THR A 449 -20.11 6.01 25.62
N LYS A 450 -19.59 6.28 24.43
CA LYS A 450 -20.33 6.44 23.18
C LYS A 450 -21.07 5.16 22.80
N ASP A 451 -22.36 5.32 22.50
CA ASP A 451 -23.18 4.25 21.93
C ASP A 451 -23.15 4.33 20.39
N PHE A 452 -22.28 3.52 19.76
CA PHE A 452 -22.11 3.49 18.31
C PHE A 452 -23.30 2.87 17.55
N SER A 453 -24.27 2.24 18.24
CA SER A 453 -25.50 1.77 17.60
C SER A 453 -26.42 2.94 17.17
N LYS A 454 -26.23 4.11 17.75
CA LYS A 454 -26.89 5.34 17.33
C LYS A 454 -26.11 6.00 16.20
N LEU A 455 -26.26 5.49 15.00
CA LEU A 455 -25.49 5.90 13.84
C LEU A 455 -25.54 7.41 13.59
N ASN A 456 -24.41 7.93 13.09
CA ASN A 456 -24.22 9.33 12.67
C ASN A 456 -24.47 10.36 13.77
N LYS A 457 -24.35 9.98 15.06
CA LYS A 457 -24.44 10.91 16.18
C LYS A 457 -23.07 11.45 16.55
N TYR A 458 -22.95 12.76 16.45
CA TYR A 458 -21.74 13.50 16.83
C TYR A 458 -21.72 13.77 18.33
N GLU A 459 -20.60 14.27 18.84
CA GLU A 459 -20.45 14.66 20.23
C GLU A 459 -19.84 16.04 20.34
N ILE A 460 -20.51 16.92 21.11
CA ILE A 460 -19.91 18.19 21.51
C ILE A 460 -19.02 17.91 22.72
N THR A 461 -17.72 17.96 22.52
CA THR A 461 -16.72 17.72 23.57
C THR A 461 -16.40 18.98 24.36
N LYS A 462 -16.57 20.15 23.73
CA LYS A 462 -16.48 21.46 24.39
C LYS A 462 -17.55 22.40 23.83
N GLN A 463 -18.38 22.95 24.69
CA GLN A 463 -19.41 23.87 24.29
C GLN A 463 -18.84 25.32 24.22
N GLY A 464 -19.13 26.01 23.14
CA GLY A 464 -18.80 27.39 22.89
C GLY A 464 -19.89 28.12 22.10
N SER A 465 -19.52 29.14 21.34
CA SER A 465 -20.43 29.90 20.48
C SER A 465 -19.68 30.56 19.32
N LYS A 466 -20.44 31.08 18.33
CA LYS A 466 -19.98 31.77 17.12
C LYS A 466 -19.22 30.88 16.13
N VAL A 467 -18.27 30.06 16.57
CA VAL A 467 -17.48 29.17 15.75
C VAL A 467 -17.65 27.73 16.23
N ALA A 468 -17.99 26.80 15.34
CA ALA A 468 -17.98 25.37 15.62
C ALA A 468 -16.86 24.71 14.80
N ILE A 469 -16.06 23.90 15.47
CA ILE A 469 -14.92 23.17 14.89
C ILE A 469 -15.27 21.68 14.91
N ILE A 470 -15.35 21.06 13.73
CA ILE A 470 -15.62 19.64 13.57
C ILE A 470 -14.31 18.98 13.12
N GLY A 471 -13.61 18.34 14.04
CA GLY A 471 -12.34 17.66 13.79
C GLY A 471 -12.53 16.16 13.54
N LEU A 472 -12.19 15.67 12.36
CA LEU A 472 -12.36 14.26 11.99
C LEU A 472 -11.10 13.45 12.30
N GLY A 473 -11.27 12.37 13.10
CA GLY A 473 -10.20 11.40 13.35
C GLY A 473 -8.90 12.04 13.85
N SER A 474 -7.78 11.80 13.19
CA SER A 474 -6.47 12.32 13.61
C SER A 474 -6.36 13.85 13.62
N PHE A 475 -7.24 14.57 12.90
CA PHE A 475 -7.28 16.04 12.91
C PHE A 475 -8.19 16.63 14.00
N TYR A 476 -8.75 15.81 14.88
CA TYR A 476 -9.49 16.30 16.04
C TYR A 476 -8.57 17.10 16.98
N GLY A 477 -7.36 16.62 17.26
CA GLY A 477 -6.37 17.34 18.08
C GLY A 477 -5.96 18.69 17.48
N LEU A 478 -5.78 18.77 16.16
CA LEU A 478 -5.56 20.03 15.46
C LEU A 478 -6.73 21.01 15.66
N GLY A 479 -7.96 20.49 15.72
CA GLY A 479 -9.15 21.29 16.04
C GLY A 479 -9.14 21.84 17.46
N GLU A 480 -8.66 21.08 18.44
CA GLU A 480 -8.50 21.55 19.82
C GLU A 480 -7.46 22.67 19.91
N GLU A 481 -6.29 22.49 19.27
CA GLU A 481 -5.23 23.51 19.22
C GLU A 481 -5.71 24.79 18.52
N ALA A 482 -6.42 24.68 17.41
CA ALA A 482 -6.99 25.81 16.70
C ALA A 482 -8.05 26.56 17.54
N ALA A 483 -8.84 25.84 18.33
CA ALA A 483 -9.82 26.46 19.25
C ALA A 483 -9.15 27.27 20.36
N GLU A 484 -8.09 26.78 20.97
CA GLU A 484 -7.35 27.53 21.99
C GLU A 484 -6.64 28.75 21.38
N ALA A 485 -6.00 28.64 20.25
CA ALA A 485 -5.37 29.75 19.54
C ALA A 485 -6.42 30.82 19.09
N LEU A 486 -7.59 30.40 18.64
CA LEU A 486 -8.69 31.30 18.29
C LEU A 486 -9.18 32.07 19.52
N LYS A 487 -9.30 31.39 20.66
CA LYS A 487 -9.67 32.03 21.94
C LYS A 487 -8.64 33.07 22.37
N GLU A 488 -7.35 32.75 22.28
CA GLU A 488 -6.29 33.73 22.60
C GLU A 488 -6.32 34.96 21.67
N ALA A 489 -6.54 34.72 20.36
CA ALA A 489 -6.52 35.79 19.36
C ALA A 489 -7.78 36.68 19.35
N THR A 490 -8.96 36.14 19.74
CA THR A 490 -10.26 36.82 19.54
C THR A 490 -11.14 36.90 20.80
N GLY A 491 -10.85 36.13 21.83
CA GLY A 491 -11.70 35.92 22.99
C GLY A 491 -12.91 35.00 22.76
N ILE A 492 -13.06 34.41 21.56
CA ILE A 492 -14.17 33.52 21.22
C ILE A 492 -13.85 32.10 21.70
N GLU A 493 -14.72 31.54 22.52
CA GLU A 493 -14.71 30.12 22.84
C GLU A 493 -15.47 29.33 21.75
N ALA A 494 -14.75 28.56 20.93
CA ALA A 494 -15.35 27.74 19.91
C ALA A 494 -15.99 26.48 20.49
N THR A 495 -17.07 26.00 19.87
CA THR A 495 -17.60 24.65 20.11
C THR A 495 -16.70 23.63 19.41
N ILE A 496 -16.28 22.58 20.10
CA ILE A 496 -15.48 21.48 19.53
C ILE A 496 -16.36 20.23 19.43
N ILE A 497 -16.33 19.61 18.25
CA ILE A 497 -17.20 18.49 17.91
C ILE A 497 -16.34 17.33 17.37
N ASN A 498 -16.52 16.14 17.98
CA ASN A 498 -16.04 14.88 17.43
C ASN A 498 -17.16 14.22 16.63
N PRO A 499 -17.05 14.10 15.30
CA PRO A 499 -18.10 13.51 14.47
C PRO A 499 -18.12 11.97 14.54
N TYR A 500 -17.03 11.30 14.87
CA TYR A 500 -16.84 9.83 14.85
C TYR A 500 -17.07 9.18 13.47
N TYR A 501 -18.07 9.64 12.70
CA TYR A 501 -18.55 9.04 11.46
C TYR A 501 -18.10 9.86 10.25
N ILE A 502 -17.49 9.18 9.30
CA ILE A 502 -17.19 9.74 7.97
C ILE A 502 -18.44 9.69 7.08
N THR A 503 -19.24 8.62 7.19
CA THR A 503 -20.52 8.45 6.48
C THR A 503 -21.67 9.03 7.29
N GLY A 504 -22.58 9.73 6.60
CA GLY A 504 -23.76 10.33 7.22
C GLY A 504 -23.47 11.65 7.98
N LEU A 505 -24.53 12.29 8.46
CA LEU A 505 -24.50 13.56 9.18
C LEU A 505 -25.41 13.51 10.41
N ASP A 506 -25.03 14.16 11.50
CA ASP A 506 -25.95 14.49 12.60
C ASP A 506 -26.72 15.78 12.25
N GLU A 507 -27.71 15.65 11.36
CA GLU A 507 -28.50 16.80 10.88
C GLU A 507 -29.16 17.57 12.01
N ALA A 508 -29.55 16.92 13.09
CA ALA A 508 -30.18 17.58 14.24
C ALA A 508 -29.17 18.48 14.96
N MET A 509 -27.95 17.97 15.24
CA MET A 509 -26.91 18.81 15.85
C MET A 509 -26.48 19.94 14.92
N LEU A 510 -26.31 19.67 13.63
CA LEU A 510 -25.93 20.70 12.65
C LEU A 510 -27.01 21.78 12.53
N GLU A 511 -28.30 21.43 12.64
CA GLU A 511 -29.39 22.41 12.68
C GLU A 511 -29.34 23.26 13.94
N ASP A 512 -29.11 22.65 15.11
CA ASP A 512 -29.03 23.33 16.41
C ASP A 512 -27.85 24.34 16.46
N LEU A 513 -26.74 24.07 15.74
CA LEU A 513 -25.61 25.01 15.66
C LEU A 513 -26.02 26.38 15.09
N LYS A 514 -26.99 26.44 14.19
CA LYS A 514 -27.47 27.70 13.58
C LYS A 514 -27.98 28.73 14.60
N ALA A 515 -28.37 28.30 15.79
CA ALA A 515 -28.90 29.20 16.81
C ALA A 515 -27.84 30.12 17.45
N ASN A 516 -26.57 29.65 17.52
CA ASN A 516 -25.53 30.34 18.27
C ASN A 516 -24.17 30.38 17.56
N HIS A 517 -24.09 29.96 16.29
CA HIS A 517 -22.86 29.92 15.51
C HIS A 517 -23.05 30.60 14.15
N ASP A 518 -22.03 31.32 13.73
CA ASP A 518 -21.96 32.00 12.43
C ASP A 518 -21.04 31.29 11.46
N VAL A 519 -20.07 30.52 11.98
CA VAL A 519 -19.03 29.82 11.23
C VAL A 519 -18.92 28.36 11.67
N VAL A 520 -18.89 27.43 10.73
CA VAL A 520 -18.52 26.03 10.94
C VAL A 520 -17.24 25.77 10.19
N ILE A 521 -16.25 25.18 10.84
CA ILE A 521 -15.07 24.66 10.16
C ILE A 521 -15.00 23.15 10.28
N THR A 522 -14.50 22.49 9.24
CA THR A 522 -14.22 21.06 9.23
C THR A 522 -12.74 20.82 9.00
N LEU A 523 -12.19 19.86 9.70
CA LEU A 523 -10.80 19.44 9.59
C LEU A 523 -10.77 17.95 9.24
N GLU A 524 -10.19 17.59 8.10
CA GLU A 524 -10.01 16.21 7.66
C GLU A 524 -8.62 15.98 7.06
N ASP A 525 -8.02 14.85 7.34
CA ASP A 525 -6.70 14.44 6.87
C ASP A 525 -6.74 13.59 5.58
N GLY A 526 -7.78 13.80 4.79
CA GLY A 526 -7.98 13.28 3.45
C GLY A 526 -8.13 14.42 2.43
N ILE A 527 -8.30 14.07 1.14
CA ILE A 527 -8.56 15.08 0.11
C ILE A 527 -9.93 15.73 0.31
N LEU A 528 -10.00 17.05 0.04
CA LEU A 528 -11.24 17.84 0.18
C LEU A 528 -12.31 17.43 -0.84
N ASP A 529 -11.91 17.19 -2.09
CA ASP A 529 -12.85 16.83 -3.18
C ASP A 529 -13.61 15.54 -2.85
N GLY A 530 -14.91 15.63 -2.66
CA GLY A 530 -15.78 14.53 -2.24
C GLY A 530 -15.62 14.12 -0.77
N GLY A 531 -14.86 14.87 0.02
CA GLY A 531 -14.52 14.61 1.41
C GLY A 531 -15.65 14.84 2.41
N PHE A 532 -15.30 14.72 3.68
CA PHE A 532 -16.24 14.91 4.79
C PHE A 532 -16.76 16.35 4.87
N GLY A 533 -15.87 17.34 4.72
CA GLY A 533 -16.23 18.76 4.83
C GLY A 533 -17.22 19.21 3.75
N GLU A 534 -17.16 18.69 2.53
CA GLU A 534 -18.12 19.01 1.48
C GLU A 534 -19.55 18.58 1.82
N LYS A 535 -19.74 17.51 2.58
CA LYS A 535 -21.07 17.07 3.04
C LYS A 535 -21.66 18.08 4.03
N ILE A 536 -20.83 18.62 4.91
CA ILE A 536 -21.22 19.69 5.86
C ILE A 536 -21.56 20.97 5.09
N THR A 537 -20.75 21.36 4.10
CA THR A 537 -21.02 22.51 3.23
C THR A 537 -22.35 22.33 2.49
N ARG A 538 -22.61 21.16 1.95
CA ARG A 538 -23.89 20.85 1.28
C ARG A 538 -25.09 20.97 2.21
N PHE A 539 -24.96 20.54 3.47
CA PHE A 539 -26.02 20.69 4.47
C PHE A 539 -26.37 22.17 4.71
N TYR A 540 -25.37 23.03 4.84
CA TYR A 540 -25.57 24.45 5.10
C TYR A 540 -25.81 25.31 3.87
N GLY A 541 -25.72 24.76 2.65
CA GLY A 541 -25.71 25.53 1.39
C GLY A 541 -26.91 26.45 1.14
N ALA A 542 -28.06 26.23 1.82
CA ALA A 542 -29.24 27.09 1.75
C ALA A 542 -29.41 27.97 3.01
N SER A 543 -28.38 28.12 3.85
CA SER A 543 -28.41 28.90 5.06
C SER A 543 -27.37 30.01 5.06
N ASP A 544 -27.41 30.91 6.04
CA ASP A 544 -26.43 31.99 6.22
C ASP A 544 -25.14 31.50 6.91
N MET A 545 -25.05 30.23 7.30
CA MET A 545 -23.88 29.63 7.93
C MET A 545 -22.68 29.65 6.99
N LYS A 546 -21.58 30.26 7.41
CA LYS A 546 -20.31 30.20 6.69
C LYS A 546 -19.63 28.90 7.02
N VAL A 547 -19.19 28.15 5.98
CA VAL A 547 -18.48 26.88 6.15
C VAL A 547 -17.10 26.98 5.54
N LEU A 548 -16.07 26.65 6.31
CA LEU A 548 -14.70 26.52 5.84
C LEU A 548 -14.26 25.04 5.96
N ASN A 549 -13.82 24.46 4.87
CA ASN A 549 -13.31 23.09 4.85
C ASN A 549 -11.78 23.13 4.77
N PHE A 550 -11.14 22.48 5.71
CA PHE A 550 -9.69 22.31 5.78
C PHE A 550 -9.36 20.83 5.57
N GLY A 551 -8.52 20.55 4.60
CA GLY A 551 -8.08 19.21 4.22
C GLY A 551 -7.06 19.31 3.08
N ILE A 552 -6.72 18.17 2.50
CA ILE A 552 -5.64 18.05 1.50
C ILE A 552 -6.18 18.38 0.11
N LYS A 553 -5.39 19.09 -0.70
CA LYS A 553 -5.66 19.30 -2.12
C LYS A 553 -5.69 17.97 -2.86
N LYS A 554 -6.47 17.92 -3.93
CA LYS A 554 -6.58 16.76 -4.81
C LYS A 554 -5.36 16.67 -5.73
N GLU A 555 -4.29 16.10 -5.23
CA GLU A 555 -3.04 15.94 -5.95
C GLU A 555 -2.31 14.65 -5.54
N PHE A 556 -1.39 14.19 -6.38
CA PHE A 556 -0.50 13.08 -6.06
C PHE A 556 0.75 13.63 -5.35
N LEU A 557 0.75 13.56 -4.02
CA LEU A 557 1.91 13.91 -3.21
C LEU A 557 3.00 12.83 -3.36
N ASP A 558 4.28 13.21 -3.34
CA ASP A 558 5.39 12.26 -3.39
C ASP A 558 6.49 12.64 -2.42
N ARG A 559 6.91 11.70 -1.56
CA ARG A 559 8.03 11.84 -0.61
C ARG A 559 8.02 13.17 0.15
N TYR A 560 6.84 13.54 0.61
CA TYR A 560 6.58 14.81 1.25
C TYR A 560 7.02 14.86 2.71
N ASP A 561 7.35 16.06 3.19
CA ASP A 561 7.36 16.39 4.61
C ASP A 561 5.94 16.78 5.06
N VAL A 562 5.49 16.21 6.17
CA VAL A 562 4.13 16.45 6.69
C VAL A 562 3.90 17.92 7.03
N ASN A 563 4.92 18.61 7.57
CA ASN A 563 4.78 20.04 7.95
C ASN A 563 4.63 20.92 6.71
N ASP A 564 5.31 20.59 5.62
CA ASP A 564 5.15 21.30 4.35
C ASP A 564 3.73 21.10 3.80
N VAL A 565 3.21 19.85 3.81
CA VAL A 565 1.84 19.57 3.39
C VAL A 565 0.82 20.33 4.24
N LEU A 566 0.98 20.34 5.56
CA LEU A 566 0.09 21.11 6.45
C LEU A 566 0.10 22.60 6.09
N LYS A 567 1.28 23.18 5.88
CA LYS A 567 1.44 24.60 5.53
C LYS A 567 0.84 24.93 4.16
N ASP A 568 1.10 24.10 3.15
CA ASP A 568 0.65 24.35 1.78
C ASP A 568 -0.87 24.18 1.62
N ASN A 569 -1.50 23.46 2.55
CA ASN A 569 -2.95 23.23 2.60
C ASN A 569 -3.69 24.10 3.63
N HIS A 570 -3.04 25.12 4.20
CA HIS A 570 -3.63 25.98 5.25
C HIS A 570 -4.09 25.21 6.50
N LEU A 571 -3.34 24.19 6.87
CA LEU A 571 -3.61 23.29 7.99
C LEU A 571 -2.73 23.57 9.21
N THR A 572 -1.94 24.65 9.22
CA THR A 572 -1.30 25.08 10.47
C THR A 572 -2.31 25.83 11.35
N VAL A 573 -2.13 25.77 12.66
CA VAL A 573 -3.01 26.44 13.64
C VAL A 573 -3.17 27.93 13.33
N GLU A 574 -2.07 28.62 13.01
CA GLU A 574 -2.06 30.04 12.69
C GLU A 574 -2.88 30.34 11.43
N GLN A 575 -2.73 29.53 10.37
CA GLN A 575 -3.45 29.73 9.12
C GLN A 575 -4.94 29.48 9.29
N ILE A 576 -5.34 28.42 10.03
CA ILE A 576 -6.74 28.12 10.35
C ILE A 576 -7.36 29.30 11.10
N VAL A 577 -6.70 29.81 12.14
CA VAL A 577 -7.19 30.95 12.94
C VAL A 577 -7.32 32.21 12.09
N ASP A 578 -6.35 32.50 11.22
CA ASP A 578 -6.39 33.68 10.36
C ASP A 578 -7.51 33.58 9.31
N ASP A 579 -7.79 32.39 8.75
CA ASP A 579 -8.89 32.19 7.81
C ASP A 579 -10.25 32.28 8.49
N VAL A 580 -10.39 31.75 9.71
CA VAL A 580 -11.62 31.91 10.52
C VAL A 580 -11.88 33.39 10.87
N LYS A 581 -10.85 34.16 11.25
CA LYS A 581 -10.98 35.59 11.54
C LYS A 581 -11.49 36.42 10.37
N LYS A 582 -11.19 36.05 9.15
CA LYS A 582 -11.71 36.71 7.93
C LYS A 582 -13.21 36.48 7.74
N CYS A 583 -13.76 35.47 8.37
CA CYS A 583 -15.17 35.12 8.31
C CYS A 583 -16.00 35.66 9.47
N LEU A 584 -15.37 36.10 10.56
CA LEU A 584 -16.02 36.71 11.70
C LEU A 584 -16.33 38.20 11.46
#